data_e58c3f0721515e40f214ee330e7910a2
#
_entry.id   e58c3f0721515e40f214ee330e7910a2
#
_cell.length_a   1.000
_cell.length_b   1.000
_cell.length_c   1.000
_cell.angle_alpha   90.00
_cell.angle_beta   90.00
_cell.angle_gamma   90.00
#
_symmetry.space_group_name_H-M   'P 1'
#
loop_
_entity.id
_entity.type
_entity.pdbx_description
1 polymer ?
#
loop_
_entity_poly.entity_id
_entity_poly.type
_entity_poly.pdbx_seq_one_letter_code
_entity_poly.pdbx_strand_id
1 'polypeptide(L)'
;MSKMNLQDTLSNSEQKLDVSKKIKIYLCGVTVYDESHIGHARTIIIFDVLRKYLESKKIEVEFIQNFTDVDDKIINKANTENTTAEEISTRYIENYFRDFDGLNVKHATNYPKATEHIEDIIEFIK
;
A
#
# COMPACT_ATOMS: atom_id res chain seq x y z
N MET A 1 24.23 -12.74 11.91
CA MET A 1 23.06 -11.99 11.35
C MET A 1 23.31 -10.50 11.51
N SER A 2 23.27 -9.73 10.43
CA SER A 2 23.43 -8.26 10.52
C SER A 2 22.25 -7.67 11.31
N LYS A 3 22.59 -6.88 12.33
CA LYS A 3 21.59 -6.11 13.08
C LYS A 3 21.00 -5.06 12.10
N MET A 4 19.69 -5.01 11.99
CA MET A 4 19.00 -4.00 11.21
C MET A 4 18.21 -3.13 12.16
N ASN A 5 18.42 -1.82 12.06
CA ASN A 5 17.69 -0.83 12.84
C ASN A 5 16.85 0.02 11.88
N LEU A 6 15.69 0.44 12.34
CA LEU A 6 14.81 1.37 11.65
C LEU A 6 14.49 2.52 12.60
N GLN A 7 14.38 3.72 12.06
CA GLN A 7 13.87 4.86 12.82
C GLN A 7 12.38 4.66 13.06
N ASP A 8 11.99 4.62 14.33
CA ASP A 8 10.60 4.56 14.75
C ASP A 8 10.09 5.95 15.12
N THR A 9 9.02 6.38 14.45
CA THR A 9 8.44 7.71 14.65
C THR A 9 7.75 7.82 16.02
N LEU A 10 7.16 6.74 16.53
CA LEU A 10 6.44 6.77 17.80
C LEU A 10 7.39 6.98 18.98
N SER A 11 8.49 6.23 19.03
CA SER A 11 9.50 6.35 20.08
C SER A 11 10.56 7.42 19.78
N ASN A 12 10.55 7.99 18.56
CA ASN A 12 11.54 8.91 18.02
C ASN A 12 12.99 8.43 18.19
N SER A 13 13.20 7.12 18.05
CA SER A 13 14.51 6.48 18.21
C SER A 13 14.72 5.34 17.25
N GLU A 14 15.96 4.93 17.05
CA GLU A 14 16.27 3.72 16.31
C GLU A 14 15.80 2.48 17.08
N GLN A 15 14.98 1.67 16.45
CA GLN A 15 14.52 0.40 16.96
C GLN A 15 15.12 -0.76 16.19
N LYS A 16 15.55 -1.79 16.90
CA LYS A 16 16.07 -3.00 16.30
C LYS A 16 14.93 -3.82 15.70
N LEU A 17 15.02 -4.12 14.40
CA LEU A 17 14.09 -5.03 13.76
C LEU A 17 14.38 -6.49 14.17
N ASP A 18 13.37 -7.17 14.69
CA ASP A 18 13.45 -8.61 14.97
C ASP A 18 13.26 -9.41 13.68
N VAL A 19 14.36 -9.80 13.08
CA VAL A 19 14.39 -10.59 11.83
C VAL A 19 14.39 -12.10 12.04
N SER A 20 14.17 -12.56 13.27
CA SER A 20 14.05 -13.99 13.60
C SER A 20 12.70 -14.59 13.21
N LYS A 21 11.73 -13.74 12.92
CA LYS A 21 10.35 -14.10 12.56
C LYS A 21 10.02 -13.54 11.18
N LYS A 22 8.88 -13.99 10.64
CA LYS A 22 8.25 -13.38 9.47
C LYS A 22 8.01 -11.89 9.71
N ILE A 23 8.48 -11.05 8.81
CA ILE A 23 8.25 -9.61 8.85
C ILE A 23 6.91 -9.29 8.18
N LYS A 24 6.09 -8.52 8.87
CA LYS A 24 4.84 -7.99 8.31
C LYS A 24 5.00 -6.49 8.07
N ILE A 25 4.74 -6.06 6.84
CA ILE A 25 4.77 -4.66 6.45
C ILE A 25 3.37 -4.29 5.97
N TYR A 26 2.82 -3.23 6.56
CA TYR A 26 1.63 -2.58 6.04
C TYR A 26 2.01 -1.20 5.52
N LEU A 27 1.72 -0.95 4.25
CA LEU A 27 1.88 0.35 3.63
C LEU A 27 0.50 0.93 3.35
N CYS A 28 0.24 2.14 3.86
CA CYS A 28 -0.96 2.87 3.51
C CYS A 28 -1.01 3.06 1.99
N GLY A 29 -2.12 2.65 1.40
CA GLY A 29 -2.30 2.68 -0.04
C GLY A 29 -2.70 4.04 -0.58
N VAL A 30 -3.05 4.06 -1.84
CA VAL A 30 -3.47 5.26 -2.56
C VAL A 30 -4.99 5.34 -2.65
N THR A 31 -5.52 6.58 -2.68
CA THR A 31 -6.91 6.81 -3.07
C THR A 31 -6.99 6.78 -4.59
N VAL A 32 -7.76 5.84 -5.11
CA VAL A 32 -7.75 5.48 -6.54
C VAL A 32 -8.76 6.32 -7.33
N TYR A 33 -8.49 7.62 -7.43
CA TYR A 33 -9.32 8.57 -8.18
C TYR A 33 -8.57 9.28 -9.31
N ASP A 34 -7.24 9.18 -9.38
CA ASP A 34 -6.40 9.83 -10.37
C ASP A 34 -5.11 9.03 -10.62
N GLU A 35 -4.33 9.42 -11.64
CA GLU A 35 -3.06 8.80 -11.99
C GLU A 35 -2.04 8.86 -10.85
N SER A 36 -1.17 7.86 -10.79
CA SER A 36 -0.07 7.85 -9.85
C SER A 36 0.94 8.95 -10.19
N HIS A 37 1.49 9.59 -9.17
CA HIS A 37 2.52 10.63 -9.34
C HIS A 37 3.82 10.22 -8.63
N ILE A 38 4.88 11.00 -8.88
CA ILE A 38 6.22 10.73 -8.34
C ILE A 38 6.26 10.59 -6.80
N GLY A 39 5.36 11.25 -6.08
CA GLY A 39 5.24 11.11 -4.63
C GLY A 39 4.80 9.69 -4.21
N HIS A 40 3.82 9.12 -4.93
CA HIS A 40 3.41 7.73 -4.73
C HIS A 40 4.57 6.78 -5.07
N ALA A 41 5.22 6.99 -6.22
CA ALA A 41 6.34 6.17 -6.65
C ALA A 41 7.49 6.18 -5.64
N ARG A 42 7.85 7.35 -5.09
CA ARG A 42 8.89 7.46 -4.06
C ARG A 42 8.59 6.58 -2.85
N THR A 43 7.39 6.66 -2.31
CA THR A 43 7.02 5.88 -1.14
C THR A 43 7.04 4.38 -1.44
N ILE A 44 6.40 3.97 -2.52
CA ILE A 44 6.26 2.56 -2.87
C ILE A 44 7.62 1.92 -3.19
N ILE A 45 8.50 2.61 -3.93
CA ILE A 45 9.84 2.12 -4.26
C ILE A 45 10.71 1.95 -3.00
N ILE A 46 10.64 2.87 -2.03
CA ILE A 46 11.39 2.75 -0.78
C ILE A 46 11.00 1.45 -0.04
N PHE A 47 9.71 1.15 0.06
CA PHE A 47 9.24 -0.07 0.71
C PHE A 47 9.51 -1.34 -0.12
N ASP A 48 9.48 -1.24 -1.45
CA ASP A 48 9.88 -2.33 -2.34
C ASP A 48 11.36 -2.69 -2.18
N VAL A 49 12.24 -1.68 -2.09
CA VAL A 49 13.67 -1.88 -1.81
C VAL A 49 13.88 -2.53 -0.44
N LEU A 50 13.19 -2.05 0.60
CA LEU A 50 13.24 -2.67 1.93
C LEU A 50 12.83 -4.13 1.88
N ARG A 51 11.70 -4.44 1.24
CA ARG A 51 11.20 -5.81 1.07
C ARG A 51 12.20 -6.69 0.33
N LYS A 52 12.68 -6.25 -0.83
CA LYS A 52 13.66 -6.98 -1.64
C LYS A 52 14.96 -7.23 -0.87
N TYR A 53 15.41 -6.25 -0.08
CA TYR A 53 16.57 -6.41 0.79
C TYR A 53 16.33 -7.50 1.85
N LEU A 54 15.21 -7.49 2.57
CA LEU A 54 14.87 -8.50 3.57
C LEU A 54 14.80 -9.90 2.94
N GLU A 55 14.12 -10.03 1.80
CA GLU A 55 14.01 -11.28 1.05
C GLU A 55 15.37 -11.79 0.57
N SER A 56 16.30 -10.90 0.18
CA SER A 56 17.68 -11.27 -0.18
C SER A 56 18.46 -11.89 0.97
N LYS A 57 18.06 -11.57 2.22
CA LYS A 57 18.60 -12.16 3.45
C LYS A 57 17.84 -13.42 3.89
N LYS A 58 16.95 -13.96 3.03
CA LYS A 58 16.11 -15.13 3.31
C LYS A 58 15.13 -14.91 4.46
N ILE A 59 14.74 -13.66 4.71
CA ILE A 59 13.69 -13.30 5.66
C ILE A 59 12.36 -13.32 4.90
N GLU A 60 11.38 -14.04 5.45
CA GLU A 60 10.04 -14.06 4.89
C GLU A 60 9.35 -12.73 5.16
N VAL A 61 8.78 -12.13 4.11
CA VAL A 61 8.07 -10.84 4.20
C VAL A 61 6.64 -10.99 3.70
N GLU A 62 5.69 -10.63 4.55
CA GLU A 62 4.30 -10.39 4.16
C GLU A 62 4.09 -8.89 4.01
N PHE A 63 3.79 -8.47 2.79
CA PHE A 63 3.62 -7.06 2.46
C PHE A 63 2.18 -6.80 2.03
N ILE A 64 1.49 -5.95 2.78
CA ILE A 64 0.11 -5.57 2.51
C ILE A 64 0.06 -4.08 2.18
N GLN A 65 -0.66 -3.75 1.11
CA GLN A 65 -0.96 -2.38 0.74
C GLN A 65 -2.43 -2.28 0.35
N ASN A 66 -3.19 -1.40 1.01
CA ASN A 66 -4.60 -1.26 0.70
C ASN A 66 -4.85 -0.34 -0.51
N PHE A 67 -6.03 -0.44 -1.10
CA PHE A 67 -6.61 0.59 -1.94
C PHE A 67 -7.75 1.28 -1.19
N THR A 68 -7.73 2.62 -1.18
CA THR A 68 -8.87 3.41 -0.72
C THR A 68 -9.75 3.67 -1.94
N ASP A 69 -10.71 2.77 -2.13
CA ASP A 69 -11.61 2.73 -3.29
C ASP A 69 -12.98 3.35 -3.00
N VAL A 70 -13.12 4.00 -1.85
CA VAL A 70 -14.26 4.84 -1.45
C VAL A 70 -13.74 6.12 -0.81
N ASP A 71 -14.08 7.26 -1.40
CA ASP A 71 -13.65 8.61 -0.95
C ASP A 71 -14.48 9.66 -1.69
N ASP A 72 -14.67 10.84 -1.10
CA ASP A 72 -15.39 11.94 -1.75
C ASP A 72 -14.79 12.34 -3.10
N LYS A 73 -13.47 12.21 -3.27
CA LYS A 73 -12.79 12.50 -4.54
C LYS A 73 -13.20 11.54 -5.64
N ILE A 74 -13.37 10.25 -5.32
CA ILE A 74 -13.84 9.23 -6.25
C ILE A 74 -15.29 9.54 -6.66
N ILE A 75 -16.15 9.85 -5.69
CA ILE A 75 -17.56 10.16 -5.92
C ILE A 75 -17.70 11.42 -6.78
N ASN A 76 -16.97 12.48 -6.47
CA ASN A 76 -16.99 13.73 -7.23
C ASN A 76 -16.51 13.54 -8.67
N LYS A 77 -15.45 12.74 -8.87
CA LYS A 77 -14.96 12.42 -10.21
C LYS A 77 -15.96 11.59 -11.00
N ALA A 78 -16.57 10.59 -10.38
CA ALA A 78 -17.63 9.79 -10.99
C ALA A 78 -18.81 10.63 -11.46
N ASN A 79 -19.26 11.58 -10.62
CA ASN A 79 -20.31 12.52 -10.98
C ASN A 79 -19.91 13.43 -12.15
N THR A 80 -18.66 13.88 -12.18
CA THR A 80 -18.14 14.75 -13.26
C THR A 80 -18.05 14.00 -14.59
N GLU A 81 -17.66 12.73 -14.55
CA GLU A 81 -17.50 11.87 -15.73
C GLU A 81 -18.80 11.13 -16.12
N ASN A 82 -19.91 11.31 -15.37
CA ASN A 82 -21.18 10.58 -15.54
C ASN A 82 -20.98 9.05 -15.53
N THR A 83 -20.22 8.55 -14.58
CA THR A 83 -19.90 7.14 -14.39
C THR A 83 -20.10 6.74 -12.91
N THR A 84 -19.74 5.52 -12.54
CA THR A 84 -19.85 5.03 -11.16
C THR A 84 -18.52 5.18 -10.40
N ALA A 85 -18.58 5.26 -9.07
CA ALA A 85 -17.39 5.25 -8.22
C ALA A 85 -16.56 3.97 -8.40
N GLU A 86 -17.23 2.83 -8.64
CA GLU A 86 -16.59 1.54 -8.92
C GLU A 86 -15.80 1.56 -10.23
N GLU A 87 -16.35 2.14 -11.30
CA GLU A 87 -15.65 2.27 -12.58
C GLU A 87 -14.43 3.20 -12.47
N ILE A 88 -14.54 4.29 -11.70
CA ILE A 88 -13.39 5.17 -11.42
C ILE A 88 -12.31 4.41 -10.65
N SER A 89 -12.64 3.79 -9.53
CA SER A 89 -11.66 3.09 -8.70
C SER A 89 -11.01 1.93 -9.45
N THR A 90 -11.78 1.14 -10.21
CA THR A 90 -11.25 0.04 -11.02
C THR A 90 -10.24 0.53 -12.06
N ARG A 91 -10.59 1.57 -12.81
CA ARG A 91 -9.71 2.18 -13.83
C ARG A 91 -8.37 2.61 -13.24
N TYR A 92 -8.39 3.31 -12.08
CA TYR A 92 -7.16 3.81 -11.48
C TYR A 92 -6.36 2.75 -10.72
N ILE A 93 -6.98 1.66 -10.27
CA ILE A 93 -6.27 0.46 -9.80
C ILE A 93 -5.52 -0.20 -10.96
N GLU A 94 -6.13 -0.34 -12.14
CA GLU A 94 -5.46 -0.89 -13.33
C GLU A 94 -4.28 0.01 -13.76
N ASN A 95 -4.48 1.34 -13.78
CA ASN A 95 -3.42 2.29 -14.08
C ASN A 95 -2.28 2.21 -13.05
N TYR A 96 -2.61 2.08 -11.76
CA TYR A 96 -1.63 1.86 -10.70
C TYR A 96 -0.74 0.64 -11.01
N PHE A 97 -1.32 -0.52 -11.30
CA PHE A 97 -0.54 -1.73 -11.61
C PHE A 97 0.32 -1.53 -12.85
N ARG A 98 -0.23 -0.98 -13.92
CA ARG A 98 0.54 -0.68 -15.14
C ARG A 98 1.77 0.19 -14.84
N ASP A 99 1.60 1.25 -14.06
CA ASP A 99 2.66 2.21 -13.77
C ASP A 99 3.75 1.59 -12.89
N PHE A 100 3.36 0.83 -11.85
CA PHE A 100 4.32 0.21 -10.95
C PHE A 100 4.98 -1.06 -11.50
N ASP A 101 4.32 -1.77 -12.40
CA ASP A 101 4.94 -2.83 -13.21
C ASP A 101 6.01 -2.25 -14.13
N GLY A 102 5.74 -1.10 -14.75
CA GLY A 102 6.72 -0.35 -15.56
C GLY A 102 7.95 0.09 -14.76
N LEU A 103 7.82 0.29 -13.45
CA LEU A 103 8.92 0.59 -12.52
C LEU A 103 9.56 -0.66 -11.90
N ASN A 104 9.15 -1.86 -12.29
CA ASN A 104 9.64 -3.13 -11.75
C ASN A 104 9.45 -3.26 -10.21
N VAL A 105 8.37 -2.69 -9.70
CA VAL A 105 7.97 -2.84 -8.30
C VAL A 105 7.33 -4.21 -8.10
N LYS A 106 7.73 -4.92 -7.05
CA LYS A 106 7.16 -6.22 -6.71
C LYS A 106 5.77 -6.02 -6.09
N HIS A 107 4.76 -6.71 -6.63
CA HIS A 107 3.40 -6.67 -6.09
C HIS A 107 3.36 -7.01 -4.60
N ALA A 108 2.49 -6.34 -3.84
CA ALA A 108 2.21 -6.69 -2.46
C ALA A 108 1.67 -8.14 -2.36
N THR A 109 1.74 -8.70 -1.17
CA THR A 109 1.16 -10.03 -0.91
C THR A 109 -0.36 -9.98 -1.03
N ASN A 110 -0.93 -8.84 -0.64
CA ASN A 110 -2.37 -8.59 -0.75
C ASN A 110 -2.65 -7.09 -0.91
N TYR A 111 -3.75 -6.77 -1.60
CA TYR A 111 -4.25 -5.41 -1.81
C TYR A 111 -5.73 -5.34 -1.37
N PRO A 112 -6.02 -5.30 -0.06
CA PRO A 112 -7.38 -5.17 0.41
C PRO A 112 -7.98 -3.83 -0.03
N LYS A 113 -9.24 -3.85 -0.44
CA LYS A 113 -10.01 -2.64 -0.74
C LYS A 113 -10.83 -2.21 0.46
N ALA A 114 -10.96 -0.91 0.69
CA ALA A 114 -11.74 -0.39 1.81
C ALA A 114 -13.22 -0.84 1.73
N THR A 115 -13.79 -0.89 0.53
CA THR A 115 -15.19 -1.33 0.33
C THR A 115 -15.44 -2.80 0.70
N GLU A 116 -14.42 -3.66 0.62
CA GLU A 116 -14.50 -5.08 0.96
C GLU A 116 -14.48 -5.34 2.49
N HIS A 117 -14.14 -4.30 3.30
CA HIS A 117 -13.94 -4.40 4.75
C HIS A 117 -14.82 -3.46 5.57
N ILE A 118 -15.92 -2.99 5.01
CA ILE A 118 -16.82 -2.04 5.71
C ILE A 118 -17.40 -2.65 7.00
N GLU A 119 -17.79 -3.92 6.97
CA GLU A 119 -18.34 -4.60 8.15
C GLU A 119 -17.27 -4.77 9.23
N ASP A 120 -16.04 -5.15 8.86
CA ASP A 120 -14.90 -5.27 9.77
C ASP A 120 -14.57 -3.91 10.42
N ILE A 121 -14.62 -2.82 9.64
CA ILE A 121 -14.41 -1.45 10.12
C ILE A 121 -15.48 -1.06 11.14
N ILE A 122 -16.77 -1.36 10.85
CA ILE A 122 -17.89 -1.08 11.76
C ILE A 122 -17.73 -1.87 13.06
N GLU A 123 -17.32 -3.13 12.99
CA GLU A 123 -17.08 -3.96 14.17
C GLU A 123 -15.92 -3.43 15.01
N PHE A 124 -14.85 -2.97 14.36
CA PHE A 124 -13.67 -2.40 15.04
C PHE A 124 -13.97 -1.08 15.77
N ILE A 125 -14.94 -0.29 15.30
CA ILE A 125 -15.33 1.00 15.91
C ILE A 125 -16.22 0.81 17.14
N LYS A 126 -16.95 -0.31 17.26
CA LYS A 126 -17.83 -0.62 18.39
C LYS A 126 -17.05 -1.00 19.64
#